data_b580d8363a04f5fed865cbea79413ec8
#
_entry.id   b580d8363a04f5fed865cbea79413ec8
#
_cell.length_a   1.000
_cell.length_b   1.000
_cell.length_c   1.000
_cell.angle_alpha   90.00
_cell.angle_beta   90.00
_cell.angle_gamma   90.00
#
_symmetry.space_group_name_H-M   'P 1'
#
loop_
_entity.id
_entity.type
_entity.pdbx_description
1 polymer ?
#
loop_
_entity_poly.entity_id
_entity_poly.type
_entity_poly.pdbx_seq_one_letter_code
_entity_poly.pdbx_strand_id
1 'polypeptide(L)'
;LTYHQAQDILEKKECSMIGRDLPAMSQAIQNLDKLAKILRANRFRYGAINFESTEVHFRLDEGGEPVEIFFHKSYDSNHLIEEFMLLANRIVATEIGKKSKGDNGEQNHKYPFVYRVHANPDPEKLSKLATFIKRFGFNLKTTSNGSASHKQINALLDNCQGHPSQTLVETLTIRA
;
A
#
# COMPACT_ATOMS: atom_id res chain seq x y z
N LEU A 1 -16.49 -13.83 7.62
CA LEU A 1 -16.00 -13.88 6.25
C LEU A 1 -14.49 -13.76 6.26
N THR A 2 -13.78 -14.71 5.66
CA THR A 2 -12.33 -14.64 5.48
C THR A 2 -11.97 -13.92 4.19
N TYR A 3 -10.70 -13.50 4.04
CA TYR A 3 -10.21 -12.90 2.78
C TYR A 3 -10.36 -13.84 1.58
N HIS A 4 -10.12 -15.14 1.77
CA HIS A 4 -10.31 -16.15 0.72
C HIS A 4 -11.78 -16.25 0.29
N GLN A 5 -12.71 -16.34 1.24
CA GLN A 5 -14.14 -16.37 0.93
C GLN A 5 -14.63 -15.09 0.22
N ALA A 6 -14.10 -13.92 0.63
CA ALA A 6 -14.38 -12.67 -0.08
C ALA A 6 -13.81 -12.68 -1.50
N GLN A 7 -12.60 -13.22 -1.68
CA GLN A 7 -11.98 -13.36 -2.99
C GLN A 7 -12.77 -14.31 -3.90
N ASP A 8 -13.24 -15.45 -3.39
CA ASP A 8 -14.08 -16.38 -4.15
C ASP A 8 -15.36 -15.69 -4.66
N ILE A 9 -15.99 -14.85 -3.82
CA ILE A 9 -17.14 -14.04 -4.22
C ILE A 9 -16.78 -13.06 -5.33
N LEU A 10 -15.64 -12.38 -5.25
CA LEU A 10 -15.18 -11.43 -6.26
C LEU A 10 -14.86 -12.12 -7.59
N GLU A 11 -14.28 -13.31 -7.53
CA GLU A 11 -13.96 -14.14 -8.70
C GLU A 11 -15.17 -14.97 -9.21
N LYS A 12 -16.33 -14.85 -8.58
CA LYS A 12 -17.56 -15.61 -8.90
C LYS A 12 -17.36 -17.13 -8.82
N LYS A 13 -16.48 -17.57 -7.92
CA LYS A 13 -16.30 -18.98 -7.59
C LYS A 13 -17.34 -19.45 -6.58
N GLU A 14 -17.50 -20.76 -6.46
CA GLU A 14 -18.30 -21.32 -5.38
C GLU A 14 -17.68 -20.94 -4.03
N CYS A 15 -18.45 -20.19 -3.23
CA CYS A 15 -18.02 -19.81 -1.90
C CYS A 15 -18.46 -20.89 -0.91
N SER A 16 -17.52 -21.35 -0.06
CA SER A 16 -17.80 -22.35 0.98
C SER A 16 -18.73 -21.87 2.10
N MET A 17 -19.23 -20.63 2.01
CA MET A 17 -20.21 -20.09 2.95
C MET A 17 -21.61 -20.63 2.67
N ILE A 18 -22.21 -21.22 3.70
CA ILE A 18 -23.60 -21.63 3.71
C ILE A 18 -24.39 -20.61 4.53
N GLY A 19 -25.28 -19.84 3.90
CA GLY A 19 -26.14 -18.89 4.62
C GLY A 19 -27.19 -18.24 3.72
N ARG A 20 -28.33 -17.87 4.33
CA ARG A 20 -29.47 -17.25 3.62
C ARG A 20 -29.13 -15.86 3.05
N ASP A 21 -28.16 -15.18 3.62
CA ASP A 21 -27.80 -13.80 3.26
C ASP A 21 -26.66 -13.72 2.22
N LEU A 22 -26.18 -14.87 1.69
CA LEU A 22 -25.08 -14.92 0.75
C LEU A 22 -25.29 -14.04 -0.49
N PRO A 23 -26.49 -13.97 -1.14
CA PRO A 23 -26.68 -13.11 -2.29
C PRO A 23 -26.54 -11.61 -1.98
N ALA A 24 -27.13 -11.16 -0.87
CA ALA A 24 -27.03 -9.75 -0.44
C ALA A 24 -25.60 -9.38 -0.05
N MET A 25 -24.90 -10.26 0.66
CA MET A 25 -23.50 -10.09 1.03
C MET A 25 -22.58 -10.06 -0.21
N SER A 26 -22.82 -10.96 -1.16
CA SER A 26 -22.05 -10.99 -2.42
C SER A 26 -22.21 -9.69 -3.20
N GLN A 27 -23.42 -9.17 -3.31
CA GLN A 27 -23.67 -7.88 -3.96
C GLN A 27 -22.99 -6.73 -3.23
N ALA A 28 -23.03 -6.72 -1.90
CA ALA A 28 -22.36 -5.70 -1.10
C ALA A 28 -20.84 -5.72 -1.32
N ILE A 29 -20.21 -6.90 -1.27
CA ILE A 29 -18.77 -7.06 -1.49
C ILE A 29 -18.36 -6.59 -2.90
N GLN A 30 -19.13 -6.96 -3.92
CA GLN A 30 -18.86 -6.52 -5.29
C GLN A 30 -18.98 -4.99 -5.45
N ASN A 31 -19.93 -4.36 -4.78
CA ASN A 31 -20.08 -2.90 -4.80
C ASN A 31 -18.92 -2.21 -4.06
N LEU A 32 -18.52 -2.75 -2.91
CA LEU A 32 -17.38 -2.25 -2.16
C LEU A 32 -16.07 -2.40 -2.95
N ASP A 33 -15.88 -3.51 -3.65
CA ASP A 33 -14.71 -3.74 -4.51
C ASP A 33 -14.62 -2.70 -5.65
N LYS A 34 -15.74 -2.42 -6.31
CA LYS A 34 -15.79 -1.38 -7.34
C LYS A 34 -15.37 -0.02 -6.79
N LEU A 35 -15.86 0.34 -5.60
CA LEU A 35 -15.48 1.59 -4.95
C LEU A 35 -14.00 1.58 -4.52
N ALA A 36 -13.52 0.49 -3.97
CA ALA A 36 -12.12 0.33 -3.60
C ALA A 36 -11.18 0.49 -4.81
N LYS A 37 -11.54 -0.07 -5.96
CA LYS A 37 -10.80 0.09 -7.22
C LYS A 37 -10.75 1.55 -7.69
N ILE A 38 -11.84 2.30 -7.53
CA ILE A 38 -11.86 3.74 -7.83
C ILE A 38 -10.95 4.51 -6.86
N LEU A 39 -11.01 4.22 -5.57
CA LEU A 39 -10.17 4.84 -4.55
C LEU A 39 -8.68 4.55 -4.83
N ARG A 40 -8.34 3.30 -5.12
CA ARG A 40 -6.99 2.87 -5.47
C ARG A 40 -6.47 3.57 -6.72
N ALA A 41 -7.25 3.59 -7.79
CA ALA A 41 -6.87 4.29 -9.03
C ALA A 41 -6.61 5.78 -8.80
N ASN A 42 -7.45 6.43 -8.00
CA ASN A 42 -7.24 7.82 -7.63
C ASN A 42 -5.96 8.00 -6.80
N ARG A 43 -5.69 7.14 -5.84
CA ARG A 43 -4.48 7.17 -4.99
C ARG A 43 -3.22 7.10 -5.85
N PHE A 44 -3.16 6.18 -6.80
CA PHE A 44 -2.02 6.07 -7.73
C PHE A 44 -1.89 7.28 -8.67
N ARG A 45 -3.00 7.82 -9.15
CA ARG A 45 -2.99 9.05 -9.94
C ARG A 45 -2.39 10.24 -9.17
N TYR A 46 -2.57 10.28 -7.85
CA TYR A 46 -1.97 11.28 -6.97
C TYR A 46 -0.56 10.93 -6.47
N GLY A 47 0.04 9.88 -7.00
CA GLY A 47 1.45 9.57 -6.79
C GLY A 47 1.75 8.56 -5.68
N ALA A 48 0.77 7.75 -5.27
CA ALA A 48 1.07 6.61 -4.41
C ALA A 48 2.08 5.68 -5.08
N ILE A 49 2.98 5.12 -4.30
CA ILE A 49 3.99 4.18 -4.78
C ILE A 49 3.44 2.76 -4.61
N ASN A 50 3.53 1.96 -5.66
CA ASN A 50 3.14 0.56 -5.63
C ASN A 50 4.36 -0.31 -5.36
N PHE A 51 4.44 -0.85 -4.15
CA PHE A 51 5.40 -1.90 -3.83
C PHE A 51 4.67 -3.24 -3.80
N GLU A 52 4.87 -4.03 -4.83
CA GLU A 52 4.38 -5.42 -4.86
C GLU A 52 5.41 -6.33 -4.21
N SER A 53 5.50 -6.30 -2.88
CA SER A 53 6.36 -7.22 -2.17
C SER A 53 5.67 -8.56 -1.98
N THR A 54 6.34 -9.61 -2.43
CA THR A 54 5.94 -10.98 -2.07
C THR A 54 6.41 -11.26 -0.65
N GLU A 55 5.48 -11.41 0.27
CA GLU A 55 5.79 -11.74 1.64
C GLU A 55 6.05 -13.24 1.78
N VAL A 56 7.19 -13.58 2.36
CA VAL A 56 7.57 -14.96 2.66
C VAL A 56 7.08 -15.31 4.05
N HIS A 57 6.29 -16.37 4.16
CA HIS A 57 5.81 -16.91 5.41
C HIS A 57 6.37 -18.32 5.63
N PHE A 58 6.59 -18.67 6.89
CA PHE A 58 7.06 -19.97 7.29
C PHE A 58 5.97 -20.67 8.11
N ARG A 59 5.67 -21.92 7.76
CA ARG A 59 4.90 -22.78 8.65
C ARG A 59 5.88 -23.47 9.58
N LEU A 60 5.64 -23.30 10.87
CA LEU A 60 6.44 -23.94 11.91
C LEU A 60 5.73 -25.19 12.41
N ASP A 61 6.50 -26.18 12.85
CA ASP A 61 6.00 -27.34 13.57
C ASP A 61 5.75 -27.02 15.07
N GLU A 62 5.35 -28.03 15.84
CA GLU A 62 5.10 -27.88 17.28
C GLU A 62 6.37 -27.52 18.08
N GLY A 63 7.56 -27.80 17.54
CA GLY A 63 8.86 -27.45 18.10
C GLY A 63 9.34 -26.04 17.73
N GLY A 64 8.63 -25.36 16.81
CA GLY A 64 9.00 -24.04 16.30
C GLY A 64 9.98 -24.09 15.12
N GLU A 65 10.26 -25.27 14.55
CA GLU A 65 11.12 -25.41 13.38
C GLU A 65 10.36 -25.18 12.08
N PRO A 66 10.96 -24.49 11.09
CA PRO A 66 10.31 -24.18 9.83
C PRO A 66 10.20 -25.45 8.96
N VAL A 67 8.97 -25.91 8.70
CA VAL A 67 8.67 -27.10 7.88
C VAL A 67 8.25 -26.75 6.46
N GLU A 68 7.78 -25.53 6.21
CA GLU A 68 7.34 -25.11 4.88
C GLU A 68 7.51 -23.62 4.68
N ILE A 69 7.87 -23.24 3.45
CA ILE A 69 7.93 -21.85 3.00
C ILE A 69 6.77 -21.62 2.03
N PHE A 70 5.95 -20.61 2.29
CA PHE A 70 4.91 -20.20 1.37
C PHE A 70 4.90 -18.69 1.16
N PHE A 71 4.39 -18.29 0.00
CA PHE A 71 4.31 -16.88 -0.37
C PHE A 71 2.89 -16.37 -0.17
N HIS A 72 2.76 -15.29 0.59
CA HIS A 72 1.49 -14.61 0.74
C HIS A 72 1.24 -13.70 -0.46
N LYS A 73 0.20 -14.02 -1.22
CA LYS A 73 -0.26 -13.17 -2.34
C LYS A 73 -1.33 -12.21 -1.82
N SER A 74 -1.19 -10.94 -2.13
CA SER A 74 -2.24 -9.95 -1.89
C SER A 74 -3.34 -10.09 -2.95
N TYR A 75 -4.58 -10.21 -2.50
CA TYR A 75 -5.78 -10.37 -3.34
C TYR A 75 -6.58 -9.07 -3.39
N ASP A 76 -7.53 -8.99 -4.32
CA ASP A 76 -8.48 -7.86 -4.38
C ASP A 76 -9.25 -7.67 -3.07
N SER A 77 -9.57 -8.75 -2.37
CA SER A 77 -10.19 -8.72 -1.04
C SER A 77 -9.32 -8.03 0.02
N ASN A 78 -7.99 -8.18 -0.05
CA ASN A 78 -7.06 -7.46 0.83
C ASN A 78 -7.02 -5.98 0.45
N HIS A 79 -6.92 -5.67 -0.85
CA HIS A 79 -6.92 -4.29 -1.35
C HIS A 79 -8.20 -3.55 -1.03
N LEU A 80 -9.36 -4.24 -1.05
CA LEU A 80 -10.65 -3.67 -0.64
C LEU A 80 -10.55 -3.11 0.79
N ILE A 81 -10.10 -3.93 1.73
CA ILE A 81 -9.96 -3.49 3.14
C ILE A 81 -8.92 -2.39 3.28
N GLU A 82 -7.76 -2.52 2.59
CA GLU A 82 -6.69 -1.51 2.59
C GLU A 82 -7.23 -0.12 2.18
N GLU A 83 -7.95 -0.03 1.06
CA GLU A 83 -8.42 1.26 0.56
C GLU A 83 -9.46 1.92 1.49
N PHE A 84 -10.36 1.14 2.09
CA PHE A 84 -11.32 1.69 3.07
C PHE A 84 -10.64 2.08 4.38
N MET A 85 -9.65 1.32 4.84
CA MET A 85 -8.86 1.67 6.02
C MET A 85 -8.07 2.97 5.79
N LEU A 86 -7.43 3.12 4.62
CA LEU A 86 -6.73 4.35 4.24
C LEU A 86 -7.67 5.54 4.12
N LEU A 87 -8.86 5.34 3.54
CA LEU A 87 -9.89 6.36 3.46
C LEU A 87 -10.35 6.82 4.85
N ALA A 88 -10.66 5.88 5.73
CA ALA A 88 -11.08 6.17 7.11
C ALA A 88 -9.99 6.95 7.86
N ASN A 89 -8.75 6.49 7.81
CA ASN A 89 -7.61 7.16 8.45
C ASN A 89 -7.44 8.59 7.95
N ARG A 90 -7.55 8.81 6.63
CA ARG A 90 -7.46 10.14 6.02
C ARG A 90 -8.59 11.06 6.45
N ILE A 91 -9.84 10.56 6.48
CA ILE A 91 -11.00 11.34 6.90
C ILE A 91 -10.86 11.74 8.37
N VAL A 92 -10.55 10.79 9.24
CA VAL A 92 -10.38 11.06 10.68
C VAL A 92 -9.26 12.07 10.91
N ALA A 93 -8.09 11.88 10.31
CA ALA A 93 -6.98 12.80 10.42
C ALA A 93 -7.33 14.21 9.91
N THR A 94 -8.10 14.31 8.83
CA THR A 94 -8.53 15.60 8.26
C THR A 94 -9.56 16.29 9.15
N GLU A 95 -10.59 15.55 9.62
CA GLU A 95 -11.67 16.14 10.43
C GLU A 95 -11.19 16.59 11.82
N ILE A 96 -10.35 15.78 12.46
CA ILE A 96 -9.78 16.14 13.77
C ILE A 96 -8.68 17.18 13.63
N GLY A 97 -7.90 17.12 12.53
CA GLY A 97 -6.83 18.08 12.25
C GLY A 97 -7.28 19.42 11.74
N LYS A 98 -8.58 19.62 11.49
CA LYS A 98 -9.11 20.93 11.10
C LYS A 98 -8.78 21.96 12.17
N LYS A 99 -8.09 23.02 11.74
CA LYS A 99 -7.86 24.18 12.58
C LYS A 99 -9.14 25.03 12.63
N SER A 100 -9.62 25.33 13.84
CA SER A 100 -10.64 26.35 14.03
C SER A 100 -9.97 27.72 14.22
N LYS A 101 -10.56 28.79 13.67
CA LYS A 101 -10.16 30.14 14.03
C LYS A 101 -10.66 30.39 15.45
N GLY A 102 -9.75 30.64 16.38
CA GLY A 102 -10.10 31.19 17.70
C GLY A 102 -10.57 32.63 17.59
N ASP A 103 -11.23 33.14 18.62
CA ASP A 103 -11.73 34.51 18.69
C ASP A 103 -10.64 35.57 18.47
N ASN A 104 -9.39 35.24 18.72
CA ASN A 104 -8.21 36.10 18.53
C ASN A 104 -7.53 35.93 17.16
N GLY A 105 -8.14 35.22 16.21
CA GLY A 105 -7.56 34.94 14.89
C GLY A 105 -6.45 33.87 14.86
N GLU A 106 -6.11 33.30 16.00
CA GLU A 106 -5.16 32.20 16.10
C GLU A 106 -5.76 30.89 15.56
N GLN A 107 -4.95 30.17 14.78
CA GLN A 107 -5.34 28.85 14.26
C GLN A 107 -4.98 27.76 15.27
N ASN A 108 -5.95 27.36 16.09
CA ASN A 108 -5.76 26.27 17.07
C ASN A 108 -6.45 25.00 16.59
N HIS A 109 -5.82 23.84 16.85
CA HIS A 109 -6.47 22.57 16.64
C HIS A 109 -7.63 22.41 17.61
N LYS A 110 -8.80 22.01 17.12
CA LYS A 110 -10.00 21.82 17.95
C LYS A 110 -9.83 20.73 19.01
N TYR A 111 -9.04 19.70 18.67
CA TYR A 111 -8.77 18.57 19.56
C TYR A 111 -7.29 18.19 19.50
N PRO A 112 -6.69 17.72 20.61
CA PRO A 112 -5.38 17.09 20.57
C PRO A 112 -5.46 15.79 19.78
N PHE A 113 -4.53 15.59 18.84
CA PHE A 113 -4.48 14.39 18.00
C PHE A 113 -3.04 14.02 17.67
N VAL A 114 -2.75 12.73 17.67
CA VAL A 114 -1.43 12.22 17.35
C VAL A 114 -1.40 11.79 15.88
N TYR A 115 -0.51 12.41 15.11
CA TYR A 115 -0.28 12.06 13.70
C TYR A 115 0.98 11.22 13.56
N ARG A 116 0.89 10.18 12.72
CA ARG A 116 2.09 9.50 12.25
C ARG A 116 2.60 10.24 11.00
N VAL A 117 3.74 10.89 11.14
CA VAL A 117 4.35 11.66 10.05
C VAL A 117 5.56 10.90 9.52
N HIS A 118 5.71 10.86 8.20
CA HIS A 118 6.90 10.35 7.53
C HIS A 118 7.71 11.52 7.01
N ALA A 119 9.03 11.48 7.24
CA ALA A 119 9.95 12.42 6.63
C ALA A 119 10.03 12.22 5.11
N ASN A 120 10.51 13.24 4.41
CA ASN A 120 10.87 13.07 3.00
C ASN A 120 12.00 12.04 2.86
N PRO A 121 12.10 11.36 1.70
CA PRO A 121 13.22 10.48 1.41
C PRO A 121 14.56 11.16 1.61
N ASP A 122 15.53 10.42 2.15
CA ASP A 122 16.87 10.93 2.41
C ASP A 122 17.65 11.07 1.08
N PRO A 123 18.09 12.29 0.70
CA PRO A 123 18.81 12.53 -0.55
C PRO A 123 20.10 11.71 -0.68
N GLU A 124 20.81 11.48 0.43
CA GLU A 124 22.04 10.68 0.43
C GLU A 124 21.74 9.20 0.11
N LYS A 125 20.71 8.66 0.73
CA LYS A 125 20.27 7.27 0.47
C LYS A 125 19.76 7.10 -0.95
N LEU A 126 18.98 8.07 -1.45
CA LEU A 126 18.53 8.07 -2.85
C LEU A 126 19.70 8.15 -3.84
N SER A 127 20.75 8.93 -3.54
CA SER A 127 21.95 9.00 -4.35
C SER A 127 22.73 7.68 -4.36
N LYS A 128 22.86 7.03 -3.19
CA LYS A 128 23.47 5.70 -3.06
C LYS A 128 22.66 4.66 -3.84
N LEU A 129 21.34 4.69 -3.72
CA LEU A 129 20.44 3.83 -4.48
C LEU A 129 20.63 4.05 -5.99
N ALA A 130 20.59 5.29 -6.46
CA ALA A 130 20.75 5.63 -7.88
C ALA A 130 22.08 5.12 -8.45
N THR A 131 23.15 5.20 -7.66
CA THR A 131 24.48 4.68 -8.06
C THR A 131 24.49 3.16 -8.11
N PHE A 132 23.86 2.52 -7.14
CA PHE A 132 23.82 1.06 -7.04
C PHE A 132 23.02 0.41 -8.15
N ILE A 133 21.81 0.91 -8.44
CA ILE A 133 20.91 0.32 -9.45
C ILE A 133 21.41 0.45 -10.89
N LYS A 134 22.34 1.40 -11.15
CA LYS A 134 23.02 1.52 -12.46
C LYS A 134 23.75 0.23 -12.87
N ARG A 135 24.24 -0.55 -11.90
CA ARG A 135 24.91 -1.84 -12.14
C ARG A 135 23.98 -2.88 -12.75
N PHE A 136 22.67 -2.71 -12.54
CA PHE A 136 21.61 -3.58 -13.07
C PHE A 136 20.94 -2.99 -14.32
N GLY A 137 21.47 -1.88 -14.85
CA GLY A 137 20.92 -1.21 -16.03
C GLY A 137 19.76 -0.24 -15.73
N PHE A 138 19.40 -0.04 -14.47
CA PHE A 138 18.33 0.88 -14.06
C PHE A 138 18.86 2.29 -13.80
N ASN A 139 18.01 3.28 -14.00
CA ASN A 139 18.35 4.67 -13.74
C ASN A 139 17.23 5.37 -12.95
N LEU A 140 17.60 5.91 -11.78
CA LEU A 140 16.74 6.79 -11.01
C LEU A 140 17.16 8.24 -11.29
N LYS A 141 16.27 9.00 -11.93
CA LYS A 141 16.45 10.44 -12.12
C LYS A 141 16.21 11.14 -10.79
N THR A 142 17.21 11.83 -10.29
CA THR A 142 17.09 12.69 -9.11
C THR A 142 17.16 14.15 -9.52
N THR A 143 16.58 15.03 -8.72
CA THR A 143 16.72 16.48 -8.88
C THR A 143 18.12 16.91 -8.47
N SER A 144 18.49 18.18 -8.75
CA SER A 144 19.77 18.78 -8.33
C SER A 144 20.00 18.69 -6.81
N ASN A 145 18.93 18.61 -6.02
CA ASN A 145 18.98 18.47 -4.56
C ASN A 145 19.01 17.01 -4.09
N GLY A 146 19.19 16.04 -4.99
CA GLY A 146 19.22 14.62 -4.66
C GLY A 146 17.84 14.00 -4.37
N SER A 147 16.76 14.74 -4.49
CA SER A 147 15.40 14.23 -4.26
C SER A 147 14.85 13.50 -5.50
N ALA A 148 13.97 12.54 -5.29
CA ALA A 148 13.22 11.92 -6.35
C ALA A 148 11.71 12.12 -6.13
N SER A 149 10.98 12.44 -7.20
CA SER A 149 9.52 12.53 -7.14
C SER A 149 8.90 11.13 -7.14
N HIS A 150 7.66 11.02 -6.61
CA HIS A 150 6.90 9.77 -6.66
C HIS A 150 6.79 9.19 -8.08
N LYS A 151 6.67 10.07 -9.11
CA LYS A 151 6.62 9.63 -10.52
C LYS A 151 7.93 8.97 -10.97
N GLN A 152 9.07 9.49 -10.50
CA GLN A 152 10.40 8.93 -10.84
C GLN A 152 10.62 7.59 -10.15
N ILE A 153 10.16 7.47 -8.89
CA ILE A 153 10.21 6.20 -8.15
C ILE A 153 9.28 5.16 -8.81
N ASN A 154 8.04 5.52 -9.12
CA ASN A 154 7.12 4.61 -9.81
C ASN A 154 7.68 4.16 -11.17
N ALA A 155 8.24 5.07 -11.96
CA ALA A 155 8.86 4.73 -13.24
C ALA A 155 10.07 3.77 -13.07
N LEU A 156 10.84 3.89 -11.99
CA LEU A 156 11.90 2.93 -11.67
C LEU A 156 11.30 1.55 -11.36
N LEU A 157 10.27 1.49 -10.52
CA LEU A 157 9.63 0.24 -10.11
C LEU A 157 8.97 -0.46 -11.31
N ASP A 158 8.27 0.30 -12.16
CA ASP A 158 7.66 -0.22 -13.39
C ASP A 158 8.72 -0.83 -14.34
N ASN A 159 9.87 -0.17 -14.49
CA ASN A 159 10.98 -0.66 -15.32
C ASN A 159 11.67 -1.91 -14.73
N CYS A 160 11.52 -2.15 -13.44
CA CYS A 160 12.11 -3.33 -12.78
C CYS A 160 11.20 -4.55 -12.83
N GLN A 161 9.94 -4.40 -13.23
CA GLN A 161 8.98 -5.51 -13.25
C GLN A 161 9.47 -6.68 -14.11
N GLY A 162 9.42 -7.87 -13.54
CA GLY A 162 9.87 -9.11 -14.20
C GLY A 162 11.38 -9.28 -14.29
N HIS A 163 12.18 -8.32 -13.82
CA HIS A 163 13.63 -8.46 -13.79
C HIS A 163 14.08 -9.27 -12.55
N PRO A 164 15.14 -10.14 -12.65
CA PRO A 164 15.63 -10.93 -11.52
C PRO A 164 16.00 -10.09 -10.29
N SER A 165 16.39 -8.83 -10.47
CA SER A 165 16.74 -7.90 -9.39
C SER A 165 15.56 -7.07 -8.86
N GLN A 166 14.32 -7.33 -9.29
CA GLN A 166 13.14 -6.55 -8.93
C GLN A 166 13.01 -6.41 -7.40
N THR A 167 12.94 -7.52 -6.68
CA THR A 167 12.77 -7.54 -5.21
C THR A 167 13.89 -6.77 -4.49
N LEU A 168 15.13 -6.85 -5.02
CA LEU A 168 16.27 -6.12 -4.45
C LEU A 168 16.08 -4.61 -4.63
N VAL A 169 15.71 -4.16 -5.84
CA VAL A 169 15.48 -2.74 -6.15
C VAL A 169 14.33 -2.18 -5.34
N GLU A 170 13.20 -2.91 -5.25
CA GLU A 170 12.04 -2.54 -4.43
C GLU A 170 12.42 -2.39 -2.95
N THR A 171 13.12 -3.39 -2.39
CA THR A 171 13.55 -3.38 -0.98
C THR A 171 14.47 -2.19 -0.67
N LEU A 172 15.42 -1.91 -1.55
CA LEU A 172 16.33 -0.78 -1.37
C LEU A 172 15.60 0.57 -1.53
N THR A 173 14.64 0.64 -2.44
CA THR A 173 13.83 1.85 -2.65
C THR A 173 12.95 2.17 -1.44
N ILE A 174 12.37 1.14 -0.78
CA ILE A 174 11.59 1.32 0.46
C ILE A 174 12.46 1.85 1.61
N ARG A 175 13.75 1.49 1.64
CA ARG A 175 14.68 1.88 2.70
C ARG A 175 15.39 3.21 2.46
N ALA A 176 15.26 3.77 1.28
CA ALA A 176 15.85 5.06 0.93
C ALA A 176 14.97 6.22 1.34
#